data_58fc6a7ebe05018e174e4cc921f7b118
#
_entry.id   58fc6a7ebe05018e174e4cc921f7b118
#
_cell.length_a   1.000
_cell.length_b   1.000
_cell.length_c   1.000
_cell.angle_alpha   90.00
_cell.angle_beta   90.00
_cell.angle_gamma   90.00
#
_symmetry.space_group_name_H-M   'P 1'
#
loop_
_entity.id
_entity.type
_entity.pdbx_description
1 polymer ?
#
loop_
_entity_poly.entity_id
_entity_poly.type
_entity_poly.pdbx_seq_one_letter_code
_entity_poly.pdbx_strand_id
1 'polypeptide(L)'
;MIDMNFHVFDTYVKSNDGHTMHFDVITDKNNSTIAISFAKEWLKSIGEKSAKVTTEECKFCHSESVAEDIEIEIMTNGYFIVKMEGCPK
;
A
#
# COMPACT_ATOMS: atom_id res chain seq x y z
N MET A 1 -8.91 23.85 10.01
CA MET A 1 -8.61 22.65 9.22
C MET A 1 -7.79 21.70 10.07
N ILE A 2 -8.16 20.44 10.09
CA ILE A 2 -7.43 19.43 10.86
C ILE A 2 -6.34 18.86 9.96
N ASP A 3 -5.09 18.91 10.43
CA ASP A 3 -4.01 18.24 9.75
C ASP A 3 -4.17 16.73 9.91
N MET A 4 -4.35 16.03 8.80
CA MET A 4 -4.42 14.58 8.81
C MET A 4 -3.06 14.01 8.50
N ASN A 5 -2.60 13.11 9.36
CA ASN A 5 -1.42 12.32 9.07
C ASN A 5 -1.84 11.00 8.45
N PHE A 6 -1.18 10.65 7.37
CA PHE A 6 -1.38 9.39 6.69
C PHE A 6 -0.20 8.48 6.99
N HIS A 7 -0.44 7.20 7.03
CA HIS A 7 0.55 6.20 7.45
C HIS A 7 1.03 5.43 6.23
N VAL A 8 2.34 5.38 6.05
CA VAL A 8 2.99 4.76 4.89
C VAL A 8 3.53 3.40 5.31
N PHE A 9 3.09 2.35 4.63
CA PHE A 9 3.53 0.98 4.85
C PHE A 9 4.35 0.52 3.65
N ASP A 10 5.64 0.31 3.88
CA ASP A 10 6.58 -0.12 2.86
C ASP A 10 6.39 -1.61 2.58
N THR A 11 6.17 -1.98 1.33
CA THR A 11 5.75 -3.33 0.98
C THR A 11 6.61 -3.92 -0.13
N TYR A 12 7.14 -5.12 0.12
CA TYR A 12 7.94 -5.90 -0.82
C TYR A 12 7.31 -7.27 -0.97
N VAL A 13 6.89 -7.62 -2.17
CA VAL A 13 6.27 -8.93 -2.42
C VAL A 13 6.85 -9.57 -3.67
N LYS A 14 6.80 -10.90 -3.72
CA LYS A 14 7.15 -11.66 -4.91
C LYS A 14 5.95 -11.76 -5.82
N SER A 15 6.14 -11.44 -7.10
CA SER A 15 5.11 -11.61 -8.10
C SER A 15 4.99 -13.07 -8.54
N ASN A 16 4.00 -13.38 -9.38
CA ASN A 16 3.77 -14.72 -9.90
C ASN A 16 4.97 -15.27 -10.67
N ASP A 17 5.76 -14.40 -11.30
CA ASP A 17 6.95 -14.80 -12.07
C ASP A 17 8.25 -14.78 -11.25
N GLY A 18 8.15 -14.49 -9.96
CA GLY A 18 9.29 -14.54 -9.04
C GLY A 18 10.04 -13.25 -8.87
N HIS A 19 9.74 -12.18 -9.62
CA HIS A 19 10.42 -10.91 -9.38
C HIS A 19 9.82 -10.18 -8.17
N THR A 20 10.58 -9.28 -7.57
CA THR A 20 10.13 -8.51 -6.40
C THR A 20 9.45 -7.22 -6.84
N MET A 21 8.27 -6.97 -6.28
CA MET A 21 7.56 -5.72 -6.44
C MET A 21 7.68 -4.91 -5.16
N HIS A 22 8.02 -3.64 -5.31
CA HIS A 22 8.11 -2.71 -4.19
C HIS A 22 7.08 -1.60 -4.36
N PHE A 23 6.23 -1.42 -3.37
CA PHE A 23 5.24 -0.35 -3.38
C PHE A 23 4.91 0.08 -1.95
N ASP A 24 4.37 1.29 -1.82
CA ASP A 24 3.91 1.78 -0.52
C ASP A 24 2.39 1.77 -0.48
N VAL A 25 1.85 1.31 0.64
CA VAL A 25 0.42 1.47 0.96
C VAL A 25 0.29 2.68 1.87
N ILE A 26 -0.45 3.68 1.42
CA ILE A 26 -0.72 4.87 2.23
C ILE A 26 -2.18 4.85 2.63
N THR A 27 -2.45 4.95 3.93
CA THR A 27 -3.81 4.91 4.47
C THR A 27 -3.93 5.80 5.70
N ASP A 28 -5.13 6.19 6.03
CA ASP A 28 -5.42 6.94 7.25
C ASP A 28 -5.51 6.03 8.49
N LYS A 29 -5.39 4.72 8.31
CA LYS A 29 -5.44 3.73 9.39
C LYS A 29 -4.03 3.36 9.84
N ASN A 30 -3.70 3.56 11.11
CA ASN A 30 -2.41 3.14 11.66
C ASN A 30 -2.53 1.70 12.19
N ASN A 31 -2.71 0.76 11.26
CA ASN A 31 -2.94 -0.64 11.58
C ASN A 31 -2.37 -1.54 10.48
N SER A 32 -1.39 -2.35 10.84
CA SER A 32 -0.71 -3.24 9.90
C SER A 32 -1.64 -4.26 9.25
N THR A 33 -2.59 -4.79 10.00
CA THR A 33 -3.54 -5.78 9.47
C THR A 33 -4.40 -5.15 8.37
N ILE A 34 -4.84 -3.91 8.57
CA ILE A 34 -5.63 -3.18 7.58
C ILE A 34 -4.76 -2.86 6.35
N ALA A 35 -3.53 -2.40 6.55
CA ALA A 35 -2.61 -2.12 5.45
C ALA A 35 -2.34 -3.36 4.62
N ILE A 36 -2.15 -4.51 5.26
CA ILE A 36 -1.97 -5.80 4.59
C ILE A 36 -3.20 -6.14 3.74
N SER A 37 -4.40 -5.93 4.27
CA SER A 37 -5.63 -6.21 3.52
C SER A 37 -5.74 -5.34 2.27
N PHE A 38 -5.35 -4.07 2.35
CA PHE A 38 -5.30 -3.16 1.21
C PHE A 38 -4.26 -3.61 0.18
N ALA A 39 -3.08 -4.03 0.64
CA ALA A 39 -2.04 -4.54 -0.24
C ALA A 39 -2.54 -5.76 -1.02
N LYS A 40 -3.20 -6.69 -0.33
CA LYS A 40 -3.77 -7.89 -0.96
C LYS A 40 -4.86 -7.54 -1.97
N GLU A 41 -5.72 -6.60 -1.63
CA GLU A 41 -6.78 -6.15 -2.53
C GLU A 41 -6.20 -5.55 -3.81
N TRP A 42 -5.19 -4.70 -3.68
CA TRP A 42 -4.53 -4.11 -4.83
C TRP A 42 -3.82 -5.15 -5.68
N LEU A 43 -3.09 -6.08 -5.06
CA LEU A 43 -2.40 -7.15 -5.77
C LEU A 43 -3.38 -8.02 -6.55
N LYS A 44 -4.52 -8.32 -5.96
CA LYS A 44 -5.59 -9.07 -6.62
C LYS A 44 -6.10 -8.30 -7.85
N SER A 45 -6.21 -6.98 -7.75
CA SER A 45 -6.70 -6.14 -8.85
C SER A 45 -5.76 -6.13 -10.05
N ILE A 46 -4.47 -6.36 -9.84
CA ILE A 46 -3.47 -6.42 -10.91
C ILE A 46 -3.10 -7.85 -11.32
N GLY A 47 -3.85 -8.85 -10.84
CA GLY A 47 -3.65 -10.24 -11.24
C GLY A 47 -2.61 -11.00 -10.42
N GLU A 48 -2.12 -10.46 -9.30
CA GLU A 48 -1.10 -11.07 -8.46
C GLU A 48 -1.73 -11.77 -7.25
N LYS A 49 -2.65 -12.69 -7.50
CA LYS A 49 -3.46 -13.34 -6.44
C LYS A 49 -2.65 -14.23 -5.52
N SER A 50 -1.55 -14.77 -5.98
CA SER A 50 -0.73 -15.70 -5.20
C SER A 50 0.37 -15.02 -4.41
N ALA A 51 0.51 -13.70 -4.54
CA ALA A 51 1.52 -12.95 -3.80
C ALA A 51 1.22 -13.00 -2.30
N LYS A 52 2.23 -13.35 -1.51
CA LYS A 52 2.09 -13.47 -0.07
C LYS A 52 2.38 -12.12 0.58
N VAL A 53 1.48 -11.64 1.41
CA VAL A 53 1.67 -10.40 2.16
C VAL A 53 1.37 -10.67 3.63
N THR A 54 2.40 -10.54 4.46
CA THR A 54 2.29 -10.63 5.93
C THR A 54 2.96 -9.41 6.54
N THR A 55 3.11 -9.39 7.86
CA THR A 55 3.87 -8.34 8.56
C THR A 55 5.35 -8.34 8.18
N GLU A 56 5.84 -9.42 7.55
CA GLU A 56 7.21 -9.47 7.04
C GLU A 56 7.35 -8.64 5.76
N GLU A 57 6.36 -8.71 4.87
CA GLU A 57 6.39 -8.01 3.59
C GLU A 57 5.85 -6.58 3.65
N CYS A 58 4.95 -6.30 4.58
CA CYS A 58 4.28 -4.99 4.69
C CYS A 58 4.55 -4.40 6.07
N LYS A 59 5.42 -3.40 6.14
CA LYS A 59 5.87 -2.81 7.40
C LYS A 59 5.62 -1.31 7.46
N PHE A 60 5.19 -0.84 8.62
CA PHE A 60 5.05 0.59 8.85
C PHE A 60 6.40 1.29 8.64
N CYS A 61 6.41 2.32 7.81
CA CYS A 61 7.59 3.10 7.51
C CYS A 61 7.58 4.43 8.26
N HIS A 62 6.58 5.26 7.98
CA HIS A 62 6.47 6.58 8.61
C HIS A 62 5.08 7.16 8.39
N SER A 63 4.81 8.28 9.04
CA SER A 63 3.56 9.03 8.82
C SER A 63 3.90 10.35 8.16
N GLU A 64 3.05 10.79 7.23
CA GLU A 64 3.26 12.04 6.51
C GLU A 64 1.93 12.63 6.05
N SER A 65 1.94 13.90 5.67
CA SER A 65 0.83 14.50 4.95
C SER A 65 0.99 14.18 3.47
N VAL A 66 -0.12 14.16 2.74
CA VAL A 66 -0.13 13.82 1.32
C VAL A 66 -0.78 14.95 0.52
N ALA A 67 -0.56 14.94 -0.80
CA ALA A 67 -1.20 15.88 -1.70
C ALA A 67 -2.73 15.66 -1.69
N GLU A 68 -3.47 16.71 -2.03
CA GLU A 68 -4.94 16.68 -1.96
C GLU A 68 -5.56 15.57 -2.82
N ASP A 69 -5.03 15.33 -4.01
CA ASP A 69 -5.53 14.27 -4.89
C ASP A 69 -5.35 12.89 -4.29
N ILE A 70 -4.23 12.66 -3.61
CA ILE A 70 -3.96 11.40 -2.91
C ILE A 70 -4.87 11.27 -1.69
N GLU A 71 -5.08 12.37 -0.96
CA GLU A 71 -5.99 12.40 0.19
C GLU A 71 -7.41 12.00 -0.24
N ILE A 72 -7.89 12.54 -1.36
CA ILE A 72 -9.22 12.20 -1.90
C ILE A 72 -9.30 10.71 -2.24
N GLU A 73 -8.26 10.16 -2.86
CA GLU A 73 -8.19 8.72 -3.16
C GLU A 73 -8.30 7.88 -1.88
N ILE A 74 -7.57 8.25 -0.84
CA ILE A 74 -7.60 7.52 0.42
C ILE A 74 -8.98 7.62 1.07
N MET A 75 -9.60 8.79 1.05
CA MET A 75 -10.93 8.98 1.61
C MET A 75 -12.01 8.21 0.83
N THR A 76 -11.80 8.01 -0.47
CA THR A 76 -12.74 7.30 -1.34
C THR A 76 -12.54 5.79 -1.27
N ASN A 77 -11.30 5.32 -1.35
CA ASN A 77 -10.97 3.90 -1.49
C ASN A 77 -10.39 3.27 -0.22
N GLY A 78 -9.98 4.08 0.75
CA GLY A 78 -9.36 3.62 1.99
C GLY A 78 -7.84 3.66 1.95
N TYR A 79 -7.24 3.67 0.77
CA TYR A 79 -5.80 3.64 0.62
C TYR A 79 -5.37 4.18 -0.74
N PHE A 80 -4.07 4.42 -0.87
CA PHE A 80 -3.43 4.79 -2.12
C PHE A 80 -2.14 3.98 -2.27
N ILE A 81 -1.85 3.50 -3.48
CA ILE A 81 -0.64 2.73 -3.75
C ILE A 81 0.36 3.60 -4.51
N VAL A 82 1.57 3.73 -3.95
CA VAL A 82 2.69 4.36 -4.65
C VAL A 82 3.53 3.24 -5.24
N LYS A 83 3.47 3.09 -6.55
CA LYS A 83 4.21 2.04 -7.26
C LYS A 83 5.69 2.45 -7.36
N MET A 84 6.55 1.53 -6.99
CA MET A 84 7.99 1.70 -7.10
C MET A 84 8.54 0.65 -8.06
N GLU A 85 9.61 -0.06 -7.70
CA GLU A 85 10.24 -1.02 -8.59
C GLU A 85 9.39 -2.28 -8.78
N GLY A 86 9.40 -2.80 -10.00
CA GLY A 86 8.80 -4.09 -10.31
C GLY A 86 7.28 -4.12 -10.42
N CYS A 87 6.61 -2.99 -10.25
CA CYS A 87 5.15 -2.92 -10.34
C CYS A 87 4.69 -2.70 -11.77
N PRO A 88 3.49 -3.20 -12.15
CA PRO A 88 2.89 -2.88 -13.45
C PRO A 88 2.67 -1.37 -13.58
N LYS A 89 2.86 -0.88 -14.77
CA LYS A 89 2.66 0.55 -15.06
C LYS A 89 1.19 0.89 -15.27
#